data_9a4cdfb769b4903fe07fd00732a0bd48
#
_entry.id   9a4cdfb769b4903fe07fd00732a0bd48
#
_cell.length_a   1.000
_cell.length_b   1.000
_cell.length_c   1.000
_cell.angle_alpha   90.00
_cell.angle_beta   90.00
_cell.angle_gamma   90.00
#
_symmetry.space_group_name_H-M   'P 1'
#
loop_
_entity.id
_entity.type
_entity.pdbx_description
1 polymer ?
#
loop_
_entity_poly.entity_id
_entity_poly.type
_entity_poly.pdbx_seq_one_letter_code
_entity_poly.pdbx_strand_id
1 'polypeptide(L)'
;MTTPADPQTNERKFRFKDEWLVALVGTMPGVTPELIKRWRFQEKPYVAQALIDGDVLSFKEIAEVVKEAFRIDYVDLNPSEIDKNAMQILPEKLCREHNVLPVKVDSRMVWLAMANPLDQEAIQRVSWATSREVTPLFCPPGQLDKLVSDTLRPDAMIYGLIDKLDQTVGIEQIKEEEQDAAAMARVHAPVIKLVDAIIANAIKLRASDIHIEHDETSTLVRFRIDGLLKNIMVLPRFIGVGPVVSRIKIMSDLDVAERFRPQDGRAKVRVAGEEVALRVSVLPTRVGEKVVMRLLNEKSVQVSMQTLGFMPEVLERFKALLNREQGILLVTGPTGSGKTTTLYAALNTRRGESVNIVTVEDPVEYRLSGVNQVQVNEKQGLTFAGVLRSVLRQDPDVLLVGEIRDQETATIAFQAAMTGHLVLSTLHTNDAIGAIPRLSNIGVEPFRVAAGLIGVTAQRLVRRACPHCRYEAPVEELHPMVRAAQMRLFGKARHVKATGCAECGFSGYTGRLPLIEFLEITPEVRGMITTGKLADEIRATALRTGALHTFDNDALWHIAEGDT
;
A
#
# COMPACT_ATOMS: atom_id res chain seq x y z
N MET A 1 2.95 -35.89 -77.15
CA MET A 1 1.63 -35.26 -77.16
C MET A 1 1.18 -35.12 -75.73
N THR A 2 1.48 -34.01 -75.13
CA THR A 2 1.14 -33.64 -73.75
C THR A 2 0.03 -32.61 -73.83
N THR A 3 -1.15 -32.98 -73.36
CA THR A 3 -2.27 -32.09 -73.21
C THR A 3 -2.00 -31.05 -72.15
N PRO A 4 -2.35 -29.78 -72.37
CA PRO A 4 -2.17 -28.76 -71.35
C PRO A 4 -3.26 -28.91 -70.24
N ALA A 5 -2.81 -28.81 -68.99
CA ALA A 5 -3.67 -28.76 -67.83
C ALA A 5 -4.44 -27.46 -67.77
N ASP A 6 -5.74 -27.58 -67.59
CA ASP A 6 -6.69 -26.50 -67.37
C ASP A 6 -6.39 -25.79 -66.03
N PRO A 7 -6.21 -24.46 -66.01
CA PRO A 7 -6.02 -23.77 -64.75
C PRO A 7 -7.37 -23.53 -64.08
N GLN A 8 -7.82 -24.48 -63.29
CA GLN A 8 -8.89 -24.22 -62.34
C GLN A 8 -8.34 -23.29 -61.25
N THR A 9 -8.59 -22.03 -61.46
CA THR A 9 -8.45 -20.93 -60.52
C THR A 9 -9.15 -21.28 -59.21
N ASN A 10 -8.35 -21.54 -58.21
CA ASN A 10 -8.78 -21.68 -56.79
C ASN A 10 -9.17 -20.29 -56.26
N GLU A 11 -10.33 -19.76 -56.69
CA GLU A 11 -10.93 -18.54 -56.13
C GLU A 11 -11.30 -18.82 -54.67
N ARG A 12 -10.38 -18.58 -53.75
CA ARG A 12 -10.74 -18.34 -52.36
C ARG A 12 -11.66 -17.13 -52.35
N LYS A 13 -12.99 -17.37 -52.30
CA LYS A 13 -13.99 -16.31 -52.17
C LYS A 13 -13.75 -15.55 -50.88
N PHE A 14 -13.03 -14.42 -50.93
CA PHE A 14 -12.92 -13.52 -49.81
C PHE A 14 -14.32 -13.12 -49.34
N ARG A 15 -14.62 -13.25 -48.01
CA ARG A 15 -15.87 -12.81 -47.39
C ARG A 15 -15.60 -11.57 -46.55
N PHE A 16 -16.49 -10.58 -46.65
CA PHE A 16 -16.49 -9.43 -45.76
C PHE A 16 -16.86 -9.88 -44.35
N LYS A 17 -16.35 -9.21 -43.33
CA LYS A 17 -16.74 -9.47 -41.93
C LYS A 17 -18.20 -9.07 -41.66
N ASP A 18 -18.72 -8.13 -42.44
CA ASP A 18 -20.13 -7.69 -42.48
C ASP A 18 -20.85 -8.13 -43.76
N GLU A 19 -20.60 -9.38 -44.24
CA GLU A 19 -21.17 -9.94 -45.47
C GLU A 19 -22.70 -9.86 -45.50
N TRP A 20 -23.37 -9.93 -44.36
CA TRP A 20 -24.83 -9.77 -44.21
C TRP A 20 -25.32 -8.41 -44.70
N LEU A 21 -24.48 -7.38 -44.66
CA LEU A 21 -24.83 -6.03 -45.10
C LEU A 21 -24.96 -5.92 -46.63
N VAL A 22 -24.25 -6.77 -47.38
CA VAL A 22 -24.29 -6.76 -48.85
C VAL A 22 -25.71 -6.85 -49.41
N ALA A 23 -26.53 -7.73 -48.83
CA ALA A 23 -27.92 -7.92 -49.26
C ALA A 23 -28.80 -6.69 -49.00
N LEU A 24 -28.54 -5.97 -47.91
CA LEU A 24 -29.29 -4.78 -47.50
C LEU A 24 -28.95 -3.57 -48.37
N VAL A 25 -27.65 -3.32 -48.56
CA VAL A 25 -27.19 -2.13 -49.29
C VAL A 25 -27.22 -2.33 -50.80
N GLY A 26 -27.32 -3.57 -51.29
CA GLY A 26 -27.31 -3.89 -52.71
C GLY A 26 -28.49 -3.32 -53.51
N THR A 27 -29.56 -2.87 -52.85
CA THR A 27 -30.72 -2.20 -53.42
C THR A 27 -30.65 -0.69 -53.35
N MET A 28 -29.62 -0.14 -52.70
CA MET A 28 -29.46 1.30 -52.50
C MET A 28 -28.85 2.00 -53.74
N PRO A 29 -29.24 3.26 -53.97
CA PRO A 29 -28.69 4.04 -55.11
C PRO A 29 -27.16 4.14 -55.03
N GLY A 30 -26.46 3.91 -56.15
CA GLY A 30 -25.00 3.98 -56.21
C GLY A 30 -24.27 2.68 -55.89
N VAL A 31 -24.90 1.67 -55.30
CA VAL A 31 -24.27 0.37 -54.99
C VAL A 31 -24.50 -0.59 -56.18
N THR A 32 -23.42 -0.97 -56.88
CA THR A 32 -23.48 -1.91 -57.99
C THR A 32 -22.79 -3.23 -57.66
N PRO A 33 -23.22 -4.36 -58.27
CA PRO A 33 -22.57 -5.65 -58.10
C PRO A 33 -21.06 -5.64 -58.48
N GLU A 34 -20.71 -4.84 -59.47
CA GLU A 34 -19.32 -4.66 -59.95
C GLU A 34 -18.47 -3.99 -58.87
N LEU A 35 -19.03 -3.03 -58.14
CA LEU A 35 -18.36 -2.32 -57.05
C LEU A 35 -18.04 -3.29 -55.88
N ILE A 36 -19.00 -4.11 -55.51
CA ILE A 36 -18.85 -5.11 -54.46
C ILE A 36 -17.80 -6.17 -54.84
N LYS A 37 -17.83 -6.62 -56.12
CA LYS A 37 -16.79 -7.56 -56.61
C LYS A 37 -15.40 -6.93 -56.58
N ARG A 38 -15.27 -5.68 -56.96
CA ARG A 38 -14.01 -4.93 -56.90
C ARG A 38 -13.44 -4.87 -55.47
N TRP A 39 -14.30 -4.58 -54.47
CA TRP A 39 -13.86 -4.51 -53.06
C TRP A 39 -13.51 -5.88 -52.50
N ARG A 40 -14.20 -6.96 -52.92
CA ARG A 40 -13.77 -8.33 -52.59
C ARG A 40 -12.38 -8.66 -53.16
N PHE A 41 -12.14 -8.25 -54.37
CA PHE A 41 -10.85 -8.45 -54.99
C PHE A 41 -9.73 -7.62 -54.31
N GLN A 42 -10.09 -6.47 -53.76
CA GLN A 42 -9.20 -5.63 -52.96
C GLN A 42 -9.07 -6.10 -51.48
N GLU A 43 -9.71 -7.20 -51.13
CA GLU A 43 -9.72 -7.77 -49.78
C GLU A 43 -10.11 -6.77 -48.69
N LYS A 44 -11.05 -5.84 -48.98
CA LYS A 44 -11.59 -4.90 -48.00
C LYS A 44 -12.30 -5.66 -46.89
N PRO A 45 -11.99 -5.46 -45.59
CA PRO A 45 -12.55 -6.26 -44.50
C PRO A 45 -14.03 -6.02 -44.27
N TYR A 46 -14.53 -4.82 -44.49
CA TYR A 46 -15.92 -4.42 -44.26
C TYR A 46 -16.55 -3.71 -45.46
N VAL A 47 -17.76 -4.11 -45.80
CA VAL A 47 -18.57 -3.43 -46.88
C VAL A 47 -18.96 -2.03 -46.42
N ALA A 48 -19.40 -1.87 -45.15
CA ALA A 48 -19.77 -0.57 -44.62
C ALA A 48 -18.64 0.45 -44.75
N GLN A 49 -17.41 0.07 -44.40
CA GLN A 49 -16.25 0.97 -44.53
C GLN A 49 -15.90 1.27 -45.99
N ALA A 50 -16.02 0.28 -46.86
CA ALA A 50 -15.74 0.48 -48.28
C ALA A 50 -16.75 1.44 -48.97
N LEU A 51 -18.01 1.41 -48.52
CA LEU A 51 -19.06 2.34 -49.00
C LEU A 51 -18.79 3.77 -48.51
N ILE A 52 -18.36 3.93 -47.26
CA ILE A 52 -18.02 5.23 -46.68
C ILE A 52 -16.75 5.81 -47.35
N ASP A 53 -15.68 5.03 -47.45
CA ASP A 53 -14.41 5.45 -48.07
C ASP A 53 -14.55 5.81 -49.56
N GLY A 54 -15.52 5.19 -50.21
CA GLY A 54 -15.83 5.44 -51.63
C GLY A 54 -16.80 6.57 -51.89
N ASP A 55 -17.26 7.29 -50.88
CA ASP A 55 -18.29 8.33 -50.96
C ASP A 55 -19.58 7.84 -51.66
N VAL A 56 -19.90 6.52 -51.54
CA VAL A 56 -21.08 5.92 -52.13
C VAL A 56 -22.31 6.08 -51.25
N LEU A 57 -22.14 5.83 -49.95
CA LEU A 57 -23.14 6.01 -48.90
C LEU A 57 -22.52 6.58 -47.64
N SER A 58 -23.21 7.47 -46.99
CA SER A 58 -22.82 7.95 -45.66
C SER A 58 -23.10 6.87 -44.59
N PHE A 59 -22.37 6.92 -43.48
CA PHE A 59 -22.62 6.02 -42.34
C PHE A 59 -24.08 6.08 -41.87
N LYS A 60 -24.67 7.27 -41.84
CA LYS A 60 -26.03 7.47 -41.38
C LYS A 60 -27.06 6.74 -42.27
N GLU A 61 -26.86 6.78 -43.60
CA GLU A 61 -27.74 6.06 -44.53
C GLU A 61 -27.62 4.54 -44.33
N ILE A 62 -26.42 4.01 -44.12
CA ILE A 62 -26.21 2.60 -43.84
C ILE A 62 -26.83 2.22 -42.49
N ALA A 63 -26.65 3.05 -41.48
CA ALA A 63 -27.12 2.79 -40.11
C ALA A 63 -28.65 2.80 -40.01
N GLU A 64 -29.35 3.69 -40.75
CA GLU A 64 -30.81 3.71 -40.79
C GLU A 64 -31.36 2.42 -41.40
N VAL A 65 -30.76 1.91 -42.47
CA VAL A 65 -31.18 0.64 -43.07
C VAL A 65 -30.95 -0.54 -42.12
N VAL A 66 -29.83 -0.54 -41.38
CA VAL A 66 -29.55 -1.56 -40.35
C VAL A 66 -30.58 -1.48 -39.21
N LYS A 67 -30.94 -0.28 -38.77
CA LYS A 67 -31.94 -0.04 -37.74
C LYS A 67 -33.32 -0.51 -38.13
N GLU A 68 -33.74 -0.22 -39.38
CA GLU A 68 -35.03 -0.66 -39.90
C GLU A 68 -35.11 -2.20 -40.03
N ALA A 69 -34.04 -2.83 -40.52
CA ALA A 69 -33.99 -4.26 -40.79
C ALA A 69 -33.88 -5.11 -39.50
N PHE A 70 -33.09 -4.70 -38.54
CA PHE A 70 -32.73 -5.52 -37.36
C PHE A 70 -33.14 -4.91 -36.02
N ARG A 71 -33.66 -3.68 -36.00
CA ARG A 71 -33.99 -2.91 -34.77
C ARG A 71 -32.76 -2.70 -33.86
N ILE A 72 -31.58 -2.57 -34.48
CA ILE A 72 -30.33 -2.30 -33.79
C ILE A 72 -30.04 -0.81 -33.92
N ASP A 73 -29.89 -0.14 -32.79
CA ASP A 73 -29.50 1.27 -32.79
C ASP A 73 -28.03 1.43 -33.20
N TYR A 74 -27.65 2.63 -33.59
CA TYR A 74 -26.30 2.94 -34.00
C TYR A 74 -25.70 4.05 -33.15
N VAL A 75 -24.38 4.12 -33.15
CA VAL A 75 -23.63 5.14 -32.42
C VAL A 75 -22.51 5.71 -33.30
N ASP A 76 -22.43 7.04 -33.33
CA ASP A 76 -21.28 7.74 -33.86
C ASP A 76 -20.33 8.02 -32.68
N LEU A 77 -19.22 7.27 -32.64
CA LEU A 77 -18.36 7.22 -31.46
C LEU A 77 -17.52 8.51 -31.31
N ASN A 78 -17.93 9.35 -30.38
CA ASN A 78 -17.09 10.45 -29.93
C ASN A 78 -16.31 10.00 -28.68
N PRO A 79 -14.96 10.07 -28.65
CA PRO A 79 -14.16 9.65 -27.50
C PRO A 79 -14.57 10.26 -26.16
N SER A 80 -15.14 11.47 -26.18
CA SER A 80 -15.61 12.17 -24.98
C SER A 80 -16.92 11.61 -24.39
N GLU A 81 -17.68 10.84 -25.17
CA GLU A 81 -19.00 10.31 -24.77
C GLU A 81 -18.92 8.86 -24.27
N ILE A 82 -17.76 8.23 -24.38
CA ILE A 82 -17.56 6.86 -23.93
C ILE A 82 -17.37 6.85 -22.41
N ASP A 83 -18.18 6.04 -21.71
CA ASP A 83 -18.03 5.86 -20.26
C ASP A 83 -16.69 5.19 -19.93
N LYS A 84 -15.84 5.92 -19.21
CA LYS A 84 -14.52 5.42 -18.80
C LYS A 84 -14.60 4.13 -17.96
N ASN A 85 -15.72 3.90 -17.25
CA ASN A 85 -15.91 2.67 -16.49
C ASN A 85 -16.29 1.49 -17.40
N ALA A 86 -16.98 1.74 -18.52
CA ALA A 86 -17.33 0.70 -19.48
C ALA A 86 -16.07 0.06 -20.09
N MET A 87 -15.05 0.86 -20.39
CA MET A 87 -13.81 0.39 -20.99
C MET A 87 -12.99 -0.60 -20.13
N GLN A 88 -13.20 -0.60 -18.82
CA GLN A 88 -12.45 -1.45 -17.89
C GLN A 88 -13.10 -2.81 -17.65
N ILE A 89 -14.30 -3.04 -18.18
CA ILE A 89 -15.08 -4.25 -17.92
C ILE A 89 -14.67 -5.41 -18.81
N LEU A 90 -14.12 -5.13 -20.00
CA LEU A 90 -13.76 -6.15 -20.96
C LEU A 90 -12.23 -6.32 -21.09
N PRO A 91 -11.75 -7.58 -21.23
CA PRO A 91 -10.37 -7.83 -21.58
C PRO A 91 -10.04 -7.23 -22.96
N GLU A 92 -8.89 -6.55 -23.06
CA GLU A 92 -8.39 -5.98 -24.33
C GLU A 92 -8.39 -6.99 -25.47
N LYS A 93 -7.97 -8.23 -25.19
CA LYS A 93 -7.91 -9.31 -26.16
C LYS A 93 -9.27 -9.54 -26.82
N LEU A 94 -10.34 -9.57 -26.03
CA LEU A 94 -11.71 -9.79 -26.54
C LEU A 94 -12.19 -8.60 -27.39
N CYS A 95 -11.87 -7.38 -26.97
CA CYS A 95 -12.21 -6.19 -27.74
C CYS A 95 -11.51 -6.18 -29.11
N ARG A 96 -10.24 -6.59 -29.17
CA ARG A 96 -9.45 -6.65 -30.43
C ARG A 96 -9.86 -7.82 -31.32
N GLU A 97 -10.08 -9.01 -30.75
CA GLU A 97 -10.45 -10.21 -31.53
C GLU A 97 -11.78 -10.02 -32.28
N HIS A 98 -12.75 -9.40 -31.63
CA HIS A 98 -14.09 -9.21 -32.18
C HIS A 98 -14.36 -7.79 -32.70
N ASN A 99 -13.38 -6.90 -32.60
CA ASN A 99 -13.52 -5.48 -32.95
C ASN A 99 -14.78 -4.86 -32.32
N VAL A 100 -14.81 -4.86 -30.97
CA VAL A 100 -15.92 -4.36 -30.16
C VAL A 100 -15.41 -3.41 -29.08
N LEU A 101 -16.24 -2.43 -28.70
CA LEU A 101 -15.90 -1.47 -27.65
C LEU A 101 -17.10 -1.22 -26.75
N PRO A 102 -17.01 -1.44 -25.41
CA PRO A 102 -18.09 -1.07 -24.49
C PRO A 102 -18.17 0.45 -24.38
N VAL A 103 -19.36 1.00 -24.65
CA VAL A 103 -19.61 2.45 -24.67
C VAL A 103 -20.20 2.93 -23.37
N LYS A 104 -21.10 2.13 -22.80
CA LYS A 104 -21.82 2.44 -21.56
C LYS A 104 -22.08 1.16 -20.78
N VAL A 105 -22.13 1.28 -19.46
CA VAL A 105 -22.40 0.16 -18.57
C VAL A 105 -23.29 0.60 -17.41
N ASP A 106 -24.19 -0.26 -17.02
CA ASP A 106 -24.90 -0.17 -15.74
C ASP A 106 -24.82 -1.49 -14.96
N SER A 107 -25.64 -1.65 -13.93
CA SER A 107 -25.64 -2.85 -13.08
C SER A 107 -26.07 -4.14 -13.79
N ARG A 108 -26.83 -4.06 -14.90
CA ARG A 108 -27.43 -5.18 -15.61
C ARG A 108 -27.05 -5.27 -17.08
N MET A 109 -26.69 -4.17 -17.71
CA MET A 109 -26.53 -4.06 -19.15
C MET A 109 -25.19 -3.47 -19.55
N VAL A 110 -24.68 -3.90 -20.72
CA VAL A 110 -23.50 -3.32 -21.42
C VAL A 110 -23.94 -2.91 -22.82
N TRP A 111 -23.80 -1.64 -23.17
CA TRP A 111 -23.96 -1.16 -24.54
C TRP A 111 -22.64 -1.31 -25.26
N LEU A 112 -22.64 -2.15 -26.30
CA LEU A 112 -21.43 -2.60 -26.99
C LEU A 112 -21.43 -2.06 -28.42
N ALA A 113 -20.50 -1.17 -28.74
CA ALA A 113 -20.27 -0.73 -30.11
C ALA A 113 -19.60 -1.85 -30.90
N MET A 114 -20.12 -2.18 -32.06
CA MET A 114 -19.72 -3.30 -32.90
C MET A 114 -19.71 -2.91 -34.37
N ALA A 115 -18.68 -3.33 -35.09
CA ALA A 115 -18.66 -3.23 -36.55
C ALA A 115 -19.61 -4.25 -37.21
N ASN A 116 -19.81 -5.39 -36.53
CA ASN A 116 -20.81 -6.40 -36.90
C ASN A 116 -21.72 -6.67 -35.69
N PRO A 117 -22.88 -5.96 -35.58
CA PRO A 117 -23.78 -6.12 -34.45
C PRO A 117 -24.55 -7.44 -34.45
N LEU A 118 -24.42 -8.27 -35.49
CA LEU A 118 -25.01 -9.62 -35.60
C LEU A 118 -24.04 -10.73 -35.17
N ASP A 119 -22.84 -10.40 -34.69
CA ASP A 119 -21.85 -11.37 -34.19
C ASP A 119 -22.29 -11.90 -32.82
N GLN A 120 -23.05 -13.02 -32.85
CA GLN A 120 -23.55 -13.68 -31.65
C GLN A 120 -22.42 -14.24 -30.76
N GLU A 121 -21.29 -14.65 -31.35
CA GLU A 121 -20.15 -15.14 -30.59
C GLU A 121 -19.53 -14.01 -29.74
N ALA A 122 -19.32 -12.84 -30.33
CA ALA A 122 -18.85 -11.67 -29.62
C ALA A 122 -19.80 -11.28 -28.47
N ILE A 123 -21.13 -11.22 -28.76
CA ILE A 123 -22.16 -10.87 -27.78
C ILE A 123 -22.14 -11.85 -26.60
N GLN A 124 -22.10 -13.16 -26.86
CA GLN A 124 -22.08 -14.18 -25.81
C GLN A 124 -20.80 -14.10 -24.97
N ARG A 125 -19.63 -13.95 -25.60
CA ARG A 125 -18.36 -13.84 -24.90
C ARG A 125 -18.32 -12.61 -24.00
N VAL A 126 -18.84 -11.47 -24.45
CA VAL A 126 -18.95 -10.25 -23.65
C VAL A 126 -19.93 -10.44 -22.50
N SER A 127 -21.09 -11.06 -22.75
CA SER A 127 -22.07 -11.37 -21.71
C SER A 127 -21.48 -12.25 -20.61
N TRP A 128 -20.74 -13.31 -20.97
CA TRP A 128 -20.06 -14.19 -20.00
C TRP A 128 -18.96 -13.46 -19.23
N ALA A 129 -18.13 -12.65 -19.93
CA ALA A 129 -17.05 -11.93 -19.29
C ALA A 129 -17.53 -10.88 -18.28
N THR A 130 -18.71 -10.30 -18.52
CA THR A 130 -19.26 -9.22 -17.70
C THR A 130 -20.38 -9.67 -16.75
N SER A 131 -20.95 -10.87 -16.95
CA SER A 131 -22.17 -11.35 -16.28
C SER A 131 -23.36 -10.38 -16.45
N ARG A 132 -23.46 -9.71 -17.63
CA ARG A 132 -24.48 -8.72 -17.96
C ARG A 132 -25.11 -9.01 -19.33
N GLU A 133 -26.29 -8.47 -19.52
CA GLU A 133 -26.93 -8.46 -20.85
C GLU A 133 -26.21 -7.45 -21.76
N VAL A 134 -26.06 -7.81 -23.06
CA VAL A 134 -25.37 -6.98 -24.04
C VAL A 134 -26.36 -6.39 -25.00
N THR A 135 -26.35 -5.06 -25.14
CA THR A 135 -27.11 -4.34 -26.18
C THR A 135 -26.12 -3.92 -27.28
N PRO A 136 -26.17 -4.58 -28.47
CA PRO A 136 -25.32 -4.22 -29.57
C PRO A 136 -25.72 -2.88 -30.19
N LEU A 137 -24.70 -2.06 -30.51
CA LEU A 137 -24.83 -0.79 -31.24
C LEU A 137 -23.99 -0.86 -32.50
N PHE A 138 -24.58 -0.54 -33.66
CA PHE A 138 -23.83 -0.49 -34.90
C PHE A 138 -22.96 0.78 -34.96
N CYS A 139 -21.73 0.66 -35.37
CA CYS A 139 -20.82 1.80 -35.51
C CYS A 139 -19.90 1.67 -36.74
N PRO A 140 -19.34 2.80 -37.26
CA PRO A 140 -18.44 2.77 -38.40
C PRO A 140 -17.21 1.89 -38.10
N PRO A 141 -16.92 0.87 -38.95
CA PRO A 141 -15.81 -0.04 -38.71
C PRO A 141 -14.45 0.66 -38.57
N GLY A 142 -14.15 1.62 -39.43
CA GLY A 142 -12.87 2.34 -39.38
C GLY A 142 -12.73 3.27 -38.17
N GLN A 143 -13.84 3.85 -37.69
CA GLN A 143 -13.85 4.63 -36.46
C GLN A 143 -13.65 3.72 -35.25
N LEU A 144 -14.30 2.55 -35.22
CA LEU A 144 -14.15 1.57 -34.18
C LEU A 144 -12.74 1.00 -34.11
N ASP A 145 -12.16 0.61 -35.27
CA ASP A 145 -10.77 0.13 -35.37
C ASP A 145 -9.78 1.14 -34.80
N LYS A 146 -9.97 2.42 -35.14
CA LYS A 146 -9.13 3.52 -34.62
C LYS A 146 -9.29 3.67 -33.09
N LEU A 147 -10.52 3.70 -32.60
CA LEU A 147 -10.78 3.85 -31.18
C LEU A 147 -10.31 2.65 -30.36
N VAL A 148 -10.54 1.42 -30.83
CA VAL A 148 -10.01 0.20 -30.19
C VAL A 148 -8.47 0.26 -30.14
N SER A 149 -7.84 0.72 -31.23
CA SER A 149 -6.38 0.87 -31.27
C SER A 149 -5.86 1.97 -30.35
N ASP A 150 -6.52 3.13 -30.32
CA ASP A 150 -6.07 4.30 -29.56
C ASP A 150 -6.43 4.20 -28.07
N THR A 151 -7.60 3.65 -27.76
CA THR A 151 -8.12 3.56 -26.38
C THR A 151 -7.54 2.38 -25.60
N LEU A 152 -7.29 1.27 -26.30
CA LEU A 152 -6.72 0.06 -25.71
C LEU A 152 -5.19 -0.01 -25.85
N ARG A 153 -4.52 1.09 -26.19
CA ARG A 153 -3.06 1.15 -26.07
C ARG A 153 -2.69 1.10 -24.59
N PRO A 154 -1.71 0.27 -24.22
CA PRO A 154 -1.23 0.22 -22.82
C PRO A 154 -0.95 1.61 -22.23
N ASP A 155 -0.38 2.51 -23.06
CA ASP A 155 -0.07 3.87 -22.64
C ASP A 155 -1.32 4.70 -22.31
N ALA A 156 -2.38 4.64 -23.12
CA ALA A 156 -3.63 5.37 -22.88
C ALA A 156 -4.34 4.86 -21.59
N MET A 157 -4.34 3.54 -21.37
CA MET A 157 -4.85 2.96 -20.13
C MET A 157 -4.04 3.42 -18.90
N ILE A 158 -2.71 3.47 -19.02
CA ILE A 158 -1.85 3.93 -17.93
C ILE A 158 -2.12 5.40 -17.62
N TYR A 159 -2.23 6.27 -18.62
CA TYR A 159 -2.58 7.69 -18.40
C TYR A 159 -3.97 7.83 -17.74
N GLY A 160 -4.97 7.07 -18.17
CA GLY A 160 -6.28 7.04 -17.52
C GLY A 160 -6.26 6.52 -16.07
N LEU A 161 -5.30 5.69 -15.70
CA LEU A 161 -5.06 5.27 -14.31
C LEU A 161 -4.34 6.36 -13.50
N ILE A 162 -3.41 7.07 -14.13
CA ILE A 162 -2.70 8.22 -13.53
C ILE A 162 -3.69 9.35 -13.23
N ASP A 163 -4.63 9.64 -14.14
CA ASP A 163 -5.65 10.69 -13.96
C ASP A 163 -6.59 10.45 -12.77
N LYS A 164 -6.73 9.20 -12.33
CA LYS A 164 -7.48 8.84 -11.11
C LYS A 164 -6.70 9.10 -9.82
N LEU A 165 -5.39 9.27 -9.91
CA LEU A 165 -4.52 9.62 -8.81
C LEU A 165 -4.35 11.15 -8.81
N ASP A 166 -4.24 11.73 -7.61
CA ASP A 166 -4.05 13.17 -7.51
C ASP A 166 -2.66 13.58 -8.03
N GLN A 167 -2.63 14.29 -9.17
CA GLN A 167 -1.41 14.63 -9.91
C GLN A 167 -0.68 15.88 -9.37
N THR A 168 -1.09 16.42 -8.22
CA THR A 168 -0.53 17.69 -7.72
C THR A 168 0.92 17.63 -7.27
N VAL A 169 1.53 16.44 -7.26
CA VAL A 169 2.89 16.25 -6.71
C VAL A 169 3.77 15.45 -7.66
N GLY A 170 4.82 16.09 -8.17
CA GLY A 170 5.90 15.44 -8.94
C GLY A 170 6.88 14.68 -8.04
N ILE A 171 7.47 13.59 -8.54
CA ILE A 171 8.53 12.83 -7.88
C ILE A 171 9.85 13.04 -8.62
N GLU A 172 10.91 13.33 -7.87
CA GLU A 172 12.29 13.24 -8.32
C GLU A 172 12.96 12.04 -7.66
N GLN A 173 13.61 11.18 -8.45
CA GLN A 173 14.45 10.13 -7.90
C GLN A 173 15.81 10.68 -7.49
N ILE A 174 16.23 10.35 -6.27
CA ILE A 174 17.57 10.63 -5.78
C ILE A 174 18.41 9.40 -6.13
N LYS A 175 19.27 9.52 -7.14
CA LYS A 175 20.24 8.47 -7.50
C LYS A 175 21.54 8.70 -6.76
N GLU A 176 22.08 7.64 -6.18
CA GLU A 176 23.41 7.70 -5.56
C GLU A 176 24.53 7.34 -6.55
N GLU A 177 24.31 6.69 -7.70
CA GLU A 177 25.32 6.44 -8.77
C GLU A 177 24.68 5.90 -10.05
N GLU A 178 25.45 5.86 -11.16
CA GLU A 178 25.04 5.54 -12.55
C GLU A 178 24.32 4.18 -12.65
N GLN A 179 23.02 4.24 -12.97
CA GLN A 179 22.25 3.04 -13.27
C GLN A 179 22.29 2.72 -14.76
N ASP A 180 22.36 1.43 -15.05
CA ASP A 180 22.44 0.84 -16.37
C ASP A 180 21.35 1.35 -17.34
N ALA A 181 21.72 2.22 -18.27
CA ALA A 181 20.83 2.82 -19.27
C ALA A 181 20.09 1.76 -20.11
N ALA A 182 20.65 0.54 -20.23
CA ALA A 182 20.05 -0.58 -20.95
C ALA A 182 18.86 -1.21 -20.18
N ALA A 183 18.85 -1.16 -18.85
CA ALA A 183 17.74 -1.64 -18.04
C ALA A 183 16.55 -0.67 -18.08
N MET A 184 16.81 0.64 -18.15
CA MET A 184 15.78 1.67 -18.27
C MET A 184 15.05 1.66 -19.62
N ALA A 185 15.72 1.29 -20.70
CA ALA A 185 15.11 1.21 -22.04
C ALA A 185 13.99 0.15 -22.15
N ARG A 186 13.87 -0.75 -21.16
CA ARG A 186 12.85 -1.81 -21.11
C ARG A 186 11.54 -1.39 -20.44
N VAL A 187 11.49 -0.22 -19.81
CA VAL A 187 10.30 0.26 -19.11
C VAL A 187 9.75 1.49 -19.82
N HIS A 188 8.51 1.40 -20.30
CA HIS A 188 7.84 2.50 -20.98
C HIS A 188 7.63 3.71 -20.06
N ALA A 189 7.85 4.93 -20.59
CA ALA A 189 7.67 6.17 -19.84
C ALA A 189 6.32 6.29 -19.08
N PRO A 190 5.17 5.82 -19.61
CA PRO A 190 3.91 5.81 -18.88
C PRO A 190 3.93 4.97 -17.61
N VAL A 191 4.63 3.82 -17.61
CA VAL A 191 4.75 2.96 -16.42
C VAL A 191 5.56 3.63 -15.32
N ILE A 192 6.62 4.36 -15.69
CA ILE A 192 7.41 5.15 -14.75
C ILE A 192 6.51 6.16 -14.05
N LYS A 193 5.74 6.95 -14.84
CA LYS A 193 4.79 7.93 -14.29
C LYS A 193 3.71 7.29 -13.41
N LEU A 194 3.23 6.10 -13.76
CA LEU A 194 2.25 5.39 -12.95
C LEU A 194 2.82 4.98 -11.58
N VAL A 195 4.01 4.40 -11.54
CA VAL A 195 4.68 4.02 -10.28
C VAL A 195 4.96 5.26 -9.44
N ASP A 196 5.45 6.33 -10.06
CA ASP A 196 5.70 7.60 -9.40
C ASP A 196 4.40 8.19 -8.82
N ALA A 197 3.30 8.18 -9.58
CA ALA A 197 1.99 8.64 -9.10
C ALA A 197 1.43 7.78 -7.95
N ILE A 198 1.63 6.44 -7.99
CA ILE A 198 1.24 5.55 -6.89
C ILE A 198 2.00 5.92 -5.61
N ILE A 199 3.31 6.13 -5.71
CA ILE A 199 4.15 6.48 -4.56
C ILE A 199 3.77 7.87 -4.03
N ALA A 200 3.60 8.88 -4.90
CA ALA A 200 3.19 10.23 -4.51
C ALA A 200 1.85 10.23 -3.77
N ASN A 201 0.88 9.50 -4.30
CA ASN A 201 -0.44 9.38 -3.67
C ASN A 201 -0.37 8.67 -2.31
N ALA A 202 0.46 7.64 -2.17
CA ALA A 202 0.67 6.96 -0.90
C ALA A 202 1.27 7.91 0.16
N ILE A 203 2.26 8.73 -0.22
CA ILE A 203 2.88 9.72 0.66
C ILE A 203 1.85 10.79 1.06
N LYS A 204 1.07 11.31 0.11
CA LYS A 204 0.00 12.29 0.35
C LYS A 204 -1.04 11.76 1.33
N LEU A 205 -1.46 10.49 1.17
CA LEU A 205 -2.41 9.81 2.06
C LEU A 205 -1.78 9.30 3.36
N ARG A 206 -0.51 9.58 3.62
CA ARG A 206 0.26 9.16 4.81
C ARG A 206 0.23 7.65 5.01
N ALA A 207 0.29 6.91 3.92
CA ALA A 207 0.39 5.46 3.99
C ALA A 207 1.72 5.03 4.61
N SER A 208 1.72 3.96 5.38
CA SER A 208 2.95 3.34 5.89
C SER A 208 3.54 2.34 4.91
N ASP A 209 2.68 1.63 4.16
CA ASP A 209 3.10 0.60 3.23
C ASP A 209 2.23 0.66 1.95
N ILE A 210 2.86 0.36 0.81
CA ILE A 210 2.21 0.14 -0.49
C ILE A 210 2.34 -1.36 -0.79
N HIS A 211 1.23 -2.01 -1.09
CA HIS A 211 1.18 -3.41 -1.49
C HIS A 211 0.73 -3.50 -2.95
N ILE A 212 1.48 -4.25 -3.76
CA ILE A 212 1.12 -4.61 -5.12
C ILE A 212 0.98 -6.12 -5.15
N GLU A 213 -0.22 -6.60 -5.39
CA GLU A 213 -0.61 -8.00 -5.28
C GLU A 213 -1.33 -8.44 -6.54
N HIS A 214 -1.01 -9.62 -7.02
CA HIS A 214 -1.56 -10.16 -8.26
C HIS A 214 -2.56 -11.27 -7.97
N ASP A 215 -3.67 -11.25 -8.71
CA ASP A 215 -4.57 -12.37 -8.85
C ASP A 215 -4.54 -12.92 -10.29
N GLU A 216 -5.44 -13.83 -10.63
CA GLU A 216 -5.48 -14.46 -11.96
C GLU A 216 -5.84 -13.47 -13.08
N THR A 217 -6.55 -12.40 -12.79
CA THR A 217 -7.11 -11.47 -13.77
C THR A 217 -6.57 -10.05 -13.66
N SER A 218 -6.14 -9.63 -12.49
CA SER A 218 -5.80 -8.26 -12.18
C SER A 218 -4.61 -8.11 -11.22
N THR A 219 -4.19 -6.88 -11.03
CA THR A 219 -3.21 -6.48 -10.00
C THR A 219 -3.84 -5.44 -9.09
N LEU A 220 -3.87 -5.74 -7.81
CA LEU A 220 -4.45 -4.88 -6.79
C LEU A 220 -3.36 -4.03 -6.13
N VAL A 221 -3.53 -2.71 -6.15
CA VAL A 221 -2.70 -1.76 -5.39
C VAL A 221 -3.45 -1.37 -4.13
N ARG A 222 -2.84 -1.66 -2.98
CA ARG A 222 -3.41 -1.37 -1.66
C ARG A 222 -2.45 -0.53 -0.83
N PHE A 223 -2.97 0.41 -0.08
CA PHE A 223 -2.21 1.19 0.87
C PHE A 223 -2.57 0.81 2.30
N ARG A 224 -1.57 0.77 3.18
CA ARG A 224 -1.81 0.70 4.62
C ARG A 224 -1.85 2.11 5.17
N ILE A 225 -3.04 2.57 5.54
CA ILE A 225 -3.28 3.91 6.10
C ILE A 225 -3.82 3.72 7.52
N ASP A 226 -3.17 4.35 8.50
CA ASP A 226 -3.52 4.23 9.92
C ASP A 226 -3.69 2.78 10.41
N GLY A 227 -2.85 1.88 9.90
CA GLY A 227 -2.83 0.46 10.23
C GLY A 227 -3.77 -0.43 9.39
N LEU A 228 -4.72 0.15 8.65
CA LEU A 228 -5.69 -0.57 7.83
C LEU A 228 -5.27 -0.61 6.36
N LEU A 229 -5.39 -1.79 5.74
CA LEU A 229 -5.22 -1.93 4.29
C LEU A 229 -6.47 -1.45 3.56
N LYS A 230 -6.28 -0.51 2.62
CA LYS A 230 -7.33 0.03 1.76
C LYS A 230 -7.01 -0.26 0.29
N ASN A 231 -8.01 -0.68 -0.46
CA ASN A 231 -7.88 -0.82 -1.91
C ASN A 231 -7.85 0.57 -2.54
N ILE A 232 -6.85 0.87 -3.34
CA ILE A 232 -6.67 2.18 -3.99
C ILE A 232 -7.03 2.09 -5.46
N MET A 233 -6.49 1.09 -6.16
CA MET A 233 -6.78 0.90 -7.57
C MET A 233 -6.56 -0.55 -7.99
N VAL A 234 -7.16 -0.91 -9.12
CA VAL A 234 -6.96 -2.18 -9.81
C VAL A 234 -6.26 -1.89 -11.12
N LEU A 235 -5.15 -2.56 -11.37
CA LEU A 235 -4.40 -2.47 -12.62
C LEU A 235 -4.70 -3.72 -13.46
N PRO A 236 -4.76 -3.57 -14.79
CA PRO A 236 -4.72 -4.72 -15.69
C PRO A 236 -3.48 -5.57 -15.42
N ARG A 237 -3.64 -6.88 -15.44
CA ARG A 237 -2.56 -7.83 -15.12
C ARG A 237 -1.29 -7.61 -15.93
N PHE A 238 -1.41 -7.33 -17.24
CA PHE A 238 -0.28 -7.12 -18.14
C PHE A 238 0.54 -5.86 -17.81
N ILE A 239 -0.03 -4.88 -17.11
CA ILE A 239 0.66 -3.69 -16.59
C ILE A 239 1.31 -4.01 -15.24
N GLY A 240 0.58 -4.65 -14.33
CA GLY A 240 1.00 -4.87 -12.96
C GLY A 240 2.10 -5.91 -12.81
N VAL A 241 1.92 -7.10 -13.40
CA VAL A 241 2.80 -8.27 -13.16
C VAL A 241 4.21 -8.11 -13.72
N GLY A 242 4.38 -7.43 -14.84
CA GLY A 242 5.68 -7.25 -15.48
C GLY A 242 6.20 -5.82 -15.34
N PRO A 243 5.63 -4.85 -16.07
CA PRO A 243 6.18 -3.51 -16.18
C PRO A 243 6.29 -2.76 -14.84
N VAL A 244 5.25 -2.79 -14.00
CA VAL A 244 5.24 -2.10 -12.69
C VAL A 244 6.26 -2.71 -11.73
N VAL A 245 6.30 -4.05 -11.64
CA VAL A 245 7.27 -4.75 -10.77
C VAL A 245 8.70 -4.50 -11.26
N SER A 246 8.95 -4.56 -12.57
CA SER A 246 10.27 -4.28 -13.14
C SER A 246 10.73 -2.85 -12.84
N ARG A 247 9.83 -1.87 -12.94
CA ARG A 247 10.15 -0.48 -12.58
C ARG A 247 10.52 -0.33 -11.11
N ILE A 248 9.77 -0.98 -10.21
CA ILE A 248 10.06 -0.96 -8.77
C ILE A 248 11.39 -1.63 -8.47
N LYS A 249 11.70 -2.76 -9.12
CA LYS A 249 13.00 -3.41 -8.97
C LYS A 249 14.16 -2.51 -9.40
N ILE A 250 14.06 -1.88 -10.57
CA ILE A 250 15.08 -0.96 -11.08
C ILE A 250 15.33 0.19 -10.11
N MET A 251 14.27 0.82 -9.60
CA MET A 251 14.42 1.95 -8.69
C MET A 251 14.97 1.58 -7.31
N SER A 252 15.02 0.28 -6.99
CA SER A 252 15.45 -0.27 -5.70
C SER A 252 16.73 -1.10 -5.77
N ASP A 253 17.45 -1.04 -6.90
CA ASP A 253 18.68 -1.80 -7.21
C ASP A 253 18.52 -3.33 -7.08
N LEU A 254 17.35 -3.83 -7.50
CA LEU A 254 17.03 -5.25 -7.52
C LEU A 254 17.19 -5.84 -8.92
N ASP A 255 17.53 -7.14 -8.98
CA ASP A 255 17.65 -7.86 -10.25
C ASP A 255 16.28 -8.10 -10.89
N VAL A 256 16.06 -7.52 -12.06
CA VAL A 256 14.82 -7.66 -12.84
C VAL A 256 14.69 -9.04 -13.48
N ALA A 257 15.81 -9.71 -13.75
CA ALA A 257 15.83 -11.03 -14.38
C ALA A 257 15.51 -12.14 -13.36
N GLU A 258 15.90 -11.98 -12.12
CA GLU A 258 15.60 -12.94 -11.05
C GLU A 258 14.13 -12.80 -10.60
N ARG A 259 13.32 -13.83 -10.81
CA ARG A 259 11.87 -13.84 -10.51
C ARG A 259 11.44 -14.96 -9.57
N PHE A 260 12.38 -15.82 -9.16
CA PHE A 260 12.09 -17.02 -8.38
C PHE A 260 12.60 -16.94 -6.95
N ARG A 261 13.36 -15.91 -6.61
CA ARG A 261 13.90 -15.70 -5.26
C ARG A 261 13.38 -14.39 -4.66
N PRO A 262 13.14 -14.38 -3.34
CA PRO A 262 12.87 -13.13 -2.63
C PRO A 262 14.02 -12.13 -2.78
N GLN A 263 13.68 -10.85 -2.92
CA GLN A 263 14.66 -9.78 -3.02
C GLN A 263 14.23 -8.62 -2.12
N ASP A 264 15.19 -8.02 -1.42
CA ASP A 264 15.00 -6.84 -0.59
C ASP A 264 15.93 -5.73 -1.05
N GLY A 265 15.38 -4.52 -1.22
CA GLY A 265 16.11 -3.35 -1.70
C GLY A 265 15.67 -2.07 -1.02
N ARG A 266 16.32 -0.98 -1.42
CA ARG A 266 16.03 0.37 -0.92
C ARG A 266 15.96 1.33 -2.09
N ALA A 267 15.09 2.33 -1.99
CA ALA A 267 15.04 3.44 -2.92
C ALA A 267 14.86 4.75 -2.16
N LYS A 268 15.27 5.86 -2.75
CA LYS A 268 14.98 7.20 -2.23
C LYS A 268 14.25 7.98 -3.30
N VAL A 269 13.18 8.65 -2.90
CA VAL A 269 12.37 9.51 -3.78
C VAL A 269 12.20 10.88 -3.13
N ARG A 270 12.13 11.92 -3.96
CA ARG A 270 11.79 13.26 -3.50
C ARG A 270 10.39 13.63 -3.97
N VAL A 271 9.52 13.97 -3.04
CA VAL A 271 8.12 14.32 -3.29
C VAL A 271 7.83 15.66 -2.65
N ALA A 272 7.42 16.66 -3.42
CA ALA A 272 7.19 18.03 -2.95
C ALA A 272 8.38 18.62 -2.17
N GLY A 273 9.62 18.29 -2.57
CA GLY A 273 10.85 18.75 -1.91
C GLY A 273 11.25 17.95 -0.66
N GLU A 274 10.47 16.94 -0.25
CA GLU A 274 10.77 16.08 0.90
C GLU A 274 11.37 14.75 0.44
N GLU A 275 12.43 14.32 1.09
CA GLU A 275 13.04 13.02 0.85
C GLU A 275 12.29 11.93 1.63
N VAL A 276 11.90 10.88 0.93
CA VAL A 276 11.25 9.70 1.49
C VAL A 276 12.06 8.47 1.09
N ALA A 277 12.54 7.74 2.07
CA ALA A 277 13.20 6.46 1.85
C ALA A 277 12.14 5.36 1.71
N LEU A 278 12.35 4.46 0.77
CA LEU A 278 11.50 3.29 0.52
C LEU A 278 12.30 2.03 0.82
N ARG A 279 11.73 1.15 1.62
CA ARG A 279 12.22 -0.22 1.80
C ARG A 279 11.32 -1.13 0.99
N VAL A 280 11.89 -1.82 0.02
CA VAL A 280 11.16 -2.63 -0.96
C VAL A 280 11.46 -4.09 -0.72
N SER A 281 10.41 -4.90 -0.62
CA SER A 281 10.51 -6.36 -0.57
C SER A 281 9.68 -6.94 -1.71
N VAL A 282 10.31 -7.83 -2.49
CA VAL A 282 9.70 -8.53 -3.62
C VAL A 282 9.70 -10.02 -3.30
N LEU A 283 8.52 -10.63 -3.36
CA LEU A 283 8.32 -12.03 -3.04
C LEU A 283 7.68 -12.77 -4.22
N PRO A 284 8.31 -13.82 -4.76
CA PRO A 284 7.69 -14.68 -5.75
C PRO A 284 6.42 -15.35 -5.22
N THR A 285 5.35 -15.31 -5.99
CA THR A 285 4.10 -16.02 -5.71
C THR A 285 3.66 -16.82 -6.92
N ARG A 286 2.63 -17.67 -6.75
CA ARG A 286 2.10 -18.49 -7.84
C ARG A 286 1.62 -17.67 -9.05
N VAL A 287 1.13 -16.46 -8.83
CA VAL A 287 0.51 -15.61 -9.87
C VAL A 287 1.34 -14.42 -10.30
N GLY A 288 2.58 -14.32 -9.82
CA GLY A 288 3.49 -13.20 -10.11
C GLY A 288 4.28 -12.81 -8.87
N GLU A 289 4.99 -11.69 -8.92
CA GLU A 289 5.82 -11.22 -7.81
C GLU A 289 5.04 -10.19 -6.97
N LYS A 290 4.73 -10.54 -5.73
CA LYS A 290 4.16 -9.59 -4.76
C LYS A 290 5.22 -8.58 -4.35
N VAL A 291 4.86 -7.28 -4.35
CA VAL A 291 5.74 -6.20 -3.89
C VAL A 291 5.14 -5.52 -2.68
N VAL A 292 5.98 -5.25 -1.69
CA VAL A 292 5.64 -4.39 -0.55
C VAL A 292 6.70 -3.30 -0.45
N MET A 293 6.27 -2.05 -0.48
CA MET A 293 7.12 -0.87 -0.28
C MET A 293 6.73 -0.19 1.03
N ARG A 294 7.63 -0.17 2.00
CA ARG A 294 7.46 0.59 3.25
C ARG A 294 8.01 1.99 3.07
N LEU A 295 7.19 2.99 3.41
CA LEU A 295 7.56 4.38 3.35
C LEU A 295 8.17 4.81 4.69
N LEU A 296 9.41 5.28 4.64
CA LEU A 296 10.16 5.78 5.81
C LEU A 296 10.25 7.30 5.69
N ASN A 297 9.36 8.01 6.38
CA ASN A 297 9.34 9.47 6.35
C ASN A 297 10.24 10.01 7.45
N GLU A 298 11.33 10.69 7.08
CA GLU A 298 12.29 11.29 8.03
C GLU A 298 11.66 12.38 8.91
N LYS A 299 10.58 13.03 8.48
CA LYS A 299 9.88 14.01 9.32
C LYS A 299 9.15 13.41 10.51
N SER A 300 8.79 12.12 10.46
CA SER A 300 8.24 11.41 11.61
C SER A 300 9.26 11.24 12.76
N VAL A 301 10.51 11.58 12.48
CA VAL A 301 11.70 11.49 13.35
C VAL A 301 11.72 12.54 14.46
N GLN A 302 11.15 13.71 14.23
CA GLN A 302 11.17 14.83 15.18
C GLN A 302 10.01 14.79 16.18
N VAL A 303 9.44 13.60 16.40
CA VAL A 303 8.41 13.45 17.44
C VAL A 303 9.05 13.65 18.80
N SER A 304 8.61 14.68 19.51
CA SER A 304 9.04 14.89 20.89
C SER A 304 8.27 13.97 21.84
N MET A 305 8.81 13.67 22.99
CA MET A 305 8.10 12.90 24.03
C MET A 305 6.74 13.49 24.40
N GLN A 306 6.61 14.83 24.34
CA GLN A 306 5.39 15.56 24.65
C GLN A 306 4.27 15.30 23.61
N THR A 307 4.64 15.06 22.34
CA THR A 307 3.67 14.87 21.25
C THR A 307 3.33 13.41 21.00
N LEU A 308 3.99 12.49 21.70
CA LEU A 308 3.72 11.04 21.58
C LEU A 308 2.32 10.64 22.06
N GLY A 309 1.71 11.39 22.97
CA GLY A 309 0.38 11.09 23.51
C GLY A 309 0.41 10.31 24.82
N PHE A 310 1.49 10.37 25.59
CA PHE A 310 1.52 9.86 26.96
C PHE A 310 0.59 10.68 27.87
N MET A 311 -0.09 10.01 28.78
CA MET A 311 -0.73 10.68 29.90
C MET A 311 0.32 11.48 30.70
N PRO A 312 0.08 12.76 31.10
CA PRO A 312 1.09 13.63 31.69
C PRO A 312 1.86 13.02 32.88
N GLU A 313 1.14 12.37 33.81
CA GLU A 313 1.75 11.72 34.96
C GLU A 313 2.67 10.56 34.59
N VAL A 314 2.27 9.75 33.57
CA VAL A 314 3.08 8.64 33.07
C VAL A 314 4.31 9.17 32.34
N LEU A 315 4.18 10.27 31.59
CA LEU A 315 5.27 10.93 30.90
C LEU A 315 6.35 11.43 31.89
N GLU A 316 5.96 12.06 32.97
CA GLU A 316 6.92 12.55 33.98
C GLU A 316 7.64 11.40 34.67
N ARG A 317 6.94 10.30 35.00
CA ARG A 317 7.57 9.09 35.56
C ARG A 317 8.53 8.45 34.56
N PHE A 318 8.14 8.37 33.29
CA PHE A 318 9.00 7.86 32.22
C PHE A 318 10.28 8.73 32.05
N LYS A 319 10.13 10.06 32.03
CA LYS A 319 11.27 11.00 31.98
C LYS A 319 12.18 10.88 33.21
N ALA A 320 11.61 10.66 34.39
CA ALA A 320 12.41 10.43 35.60
C ALA A 320 13.30 9.19 35.47
N LEU A 321 12.78 8.11 34.86
CA LEU A 321 13.59 6.92 34.57
C LEU A 321 14.65 7.17 33.48
N LEU A 322 14.33 7.95 32.43
CA LEU A 322 15.29 8.33 31.41
C LEU A 322 16.45 9.17 31.95
N ASN A 323 16.25 9.91 33.03
CA ASN A 323 17.27 10.74 33.64
C ASN A 323 18.18 9.98 34.62
N ARG A 324 17.97 8.68 34.83
CA ARG A 324 18.88 7.83 35.62
C ARG A 324 20.19 7.65 34.86
N GLU A 325 21.25 7.50 35.61
CA GLU A 325 22.58 7.24 35.07
C GLU A 325 22.72 5.79 34.59
N GLN A 326 21.98 4.86 35.19
CA GLN A 326 22.06 3.44 34.89
C GLN A 326 20.75 2.71 35.03
N GLY A 327 20.64 1.59 34.33
CA GLY A 327 19.46 0.71 34.35
C GLY A 327 18.94 0.38 32.95
N ILE A 328 18.05 -0.60 32.84
CA ILE A 328 17.35 -0.94 31.59
C ILE A 328 15.93 -0.41 31.64
N LEU A 329 15.58 0.37 30.62
CA LEU A 329 14.20 0.76 30.32
C LEU A 329 13.74 0.03 29.06
N LEU A 330 12.69 -0.76 29.15
CA LEU A 330 12.17 -1.56 28.05
C LEU A 330 10.91 -0.93 27.44
N VAL A 331 10.85 -0.94 26.11
CA VAL A 331 9.61 -0.65 25.37
C VAL A 331 9.16 -1.92 24.67
N THR A 332 7.96 -2.39 24.96
CA THR A 332 7.45 -3.65 24.46
C THR A 332 6.12 -3.49 23.70
N GLY A 333 5.73 -4.51 22.96
CA GLY A 333 4.50 -4.54 22.17
C GLY A 333 4.68 -5.26 20.84
N PRO A 334 3.60 -5.49 20.09
CA PRO A 334 3.64 -6.14 18.79
C PRO A 334 4.39 -5.29 17.75
N THR A 335 4.67 -5.89 16.59
CA THR A 335 5.22 -5.15 15.45
C THR A 335 4.26 -4.03 15.04
N GLY A 336 4.82 -2.84 14.77
CA GLY A 336 4.03 -1.67 14.39
C GLY A 336 3.34 -0.94 15.56
N SER A 337 3.67 -1.25 16.82
CA SER A 337 3.12 -0.55 18.00
C SER A 337 3.79 0.80 18.30
N GLY A 338 4.80 1.22 17.52
CA GLY A 338 5.48 2.50 17.69
C GLY A 338 6.70 2.48 18.62
N LYS A 339 7.22 1.30 18.97
CA LYS A 339 8.39 1.14 19.88
C LYS A 339 9.59 2.00 19.48
N THR A 340 10.01 1.89 18.23
CA THR A 340 11.17 2.66 17.69
C THR A 340 10.93 4.17 17.79
N THR A 341 9.73 4.64 17.48
CA THR A 341 9.36 6.06 17.60
C THR A 341 9.51 6.56 19.02
N THR A 342 9.03 5.78 20.00
CA THR A 342 9.16 6.10 21.43
C THR A 342 10.61 6.09 21.90
N LEU A 343 11.39 5.08 21.50
CA LEU A 343 12.81 4.99 21.84
C LEU A 343 13.64 6.13 21.24
N TYR A 344 13.36 6.49 19.98
CA TYR A 344 14.06 7.61 19.35
C TYR A 344 13.67 8.96 19.96
N ALA A 345 12.40 9.16 20.35
CA ALA A 345 11.99 10.34 21.12
C ALA A 345 12.67 10.38 22.50
N ALA A 346 12.86 9.22 23.13
CA ALA A 346 13.61 9.10 24.39
C ALA A 346 15.10 9.47 24.19
N LEU A 347 15.76 8.96 23.13
CA LEU A 347 17.12 9.34 22.78
C LEU A 347 17.27 10.85 22.51
N ASN A 348 16.31 11.42 21.76
CA ASN A 348 16.30 12.87 21.49
C ASN A 348 16.17 13.69 22.78
N THR A 349 15.47 13.19 23.80
CA THR A 349 15.34 13.85 25.10
C THR A 349 16.65 13.79 25.91
N ARG A 350 17.41 12.69 25.76
CA ARG A 350 18.71 12.50 26.45
C ARG A 350 19.89 13.12 25.70
N ARG A 351 19.71 13.45 24.43
CA ARG A 351 20.78 14.01 23.59
C ARG A 351 21.25 15.35 24.11
N GLY A 352 22.57 15.48 24.28
CA GLY A 352 23.27 16.69 24.71
C GLY A 352 24.73 16.63 24.30
N GLU A 353 25.43 17.75 24.37
CA GLU A 353 26.88 17.85 24.02
C GLU A 353 27.75 16.98 24.93
N SER A 354 27.31 16.69 26.15
CA SER A 354 28.02 15.92 27.14
C SER A 354 27.59 14.46 27.26
N VAL A 355 26.74 13.96 26.34
CA VAL A 355 26.18 12.60 26.42
C VAL A 355 26.57 11.82 25.18
N ASN A 356 27.30 10.73 25.35
CA ASN A 356 27.64 9.82 24.26
C ASN A 356 26.56 8.74 24.12
N ILE A 357 25.81 8.82 23.00
CA ILE A 357 24.74 7.89 22.69
C ILE A 357 25.18 6.96 21.56
N VAL A 358 25.08 5.66 21.80
CA VAL A 358 25.39 4.64 20.79
C VAL A 358 24.19 3.69 20.65
N THR A 359 23.86 3.34 19.40
CA THR A 359 22.78 2.38 19.12
C THR A 359 23.29 1.18 18.35
N VAL A 360 22.65 0.03 18.55
CA VAL A 360 22.85 -1.21 17.79
C VAL A 360 21.49 -1.67 17.29
N GLU A 361 21.28 -1.66 15.99
CA GLU A 361 19.94 -1.80 15.39
C GLU A 361 19.91 -2.76 14.19
N ASP A 362 18.77 -3.39 13.93
CA ASP A 362 18.55 -4.30 12.79
C ASP A 362 17.19 -4.06 12.12
N PRO A 363 17.18 -3.18 11.09
CA PRO A 363 18.18 -2.19 10.72
C PRO A 363 17.98 -0.85 11.43
N VAL A 364 18.88 0.11 11.18
CA VAL A 364 18.64 1.53 11.48
C VAL A 364 17.46 2.01 10.63
N GLU A 365 16.39 2.49 11.29
CA GLU A 365 15.18 2.94 10.58
C GLU A 365 15.39 4.31 9.92
N TYR A 366 16.04 5.24 10.62
CA TYR A 366 16.45 6.53 10.11
C TYR A 366 17.58 7.15 10.93
N ARG A 367 18.29 8.09 10.34
CA ARG A 367 19.47 8.70 10.94
C ARG A 367 19.10 9.71 12.01
N LEU A 368 19.70 9.59 13.18
CA LEU A 368 19.62 10.56 14.28
C LEU A 368 20.89 11.39 14.32
N SER A 369 20.75 12.72 14.23
CA SER A 369 21.91 13.62 14.38
C SER A 369 22.45 13.55 15.81
N GLY A 370 23.78 13.46 15.97
CA GLY A 370 24.45 13.38 17.28
C GLY A 370 24.28 12.05 18.00
N VAL A 371 23.95 10.96 17.28
CA VAL A 371 23.87 9.59 17.78
C VAL A 371 24.74 8.69 16.89
N ASN A 372 25.56 7.86 17.50
CA ASN A 372 26.38 6.87 16.81
C ASN A 372 25.57 5.59 16.59
N GLN A 373 25.03 5.40 15.38
CA GLN A 373 24.14 4.29 15.05
C GLN A 373 24.90 3.19 14.31
N VAL A 374 24.91 1.98 14.87
CA VAL A 374 25.53 0.79 14.28
C VAL A 374 24.43 -0.14 13.78
N GLN A 375 24.47 -0.46 12.48
CA GLN A 375 23.55 -1.44 11.90
C GLN A 375 24.17 -2.84 11.95
N VAL A 376 23.42 -3.80 12.46
CA VAL A 376 23.74 -5.23 12.45
C VAL A 376 23.88 -5.72 11.01
N ASN A 377 24.88 -6.54 10.75
CA ASN A 377 25.09 -7.24 9.48
C ASN A 377 25.71 -8.63 9.74
N GLU A 378 24.86 -9.61 9.90
CA GLU A 378 25.29 -10.99 10.21
C GLU A 378 26.20 -11.59 9.13
N LYS A 379 25.99 -11.20 7.84
CA LYS A 379 26.86 -11.65 6.73
C LYS A 379 28.31 -11.17 6.87
N GLN A 380 28.52 -10.05 7.55
CA GLN A 380 29.82 -9.47 7.83
C GLN A 380 30.30 -9.76 9.27
N GLY A 381 29.59 -10.61 10.03
CA GLY A 381 29.92 -10.94 11.41
C GLY A 381 29.55 -9.84 12.43
N LEU A 382 28.82 -8.79 12.02
CA LEU A 382 28.34 -7.74 12.92
C LEU A 382 27.03 -8.18 13.57
N THR A 383 27.11 -8.98 14.64
CA THR A 383 25.95 -9.43 15.43
C THR A 383 25.65 -8.46 16.57
N PHE A 384 24.42 -8.49 17.13
CA PHE A 384 24.04 -7.68 18.29
C PHE A 384 25.04 -7.84 19.45
N ALA A 385 25.32 -9.06 19.89
CA ALA A 385 26.24 -9.34 20.99
C ALA A 385 27.66 -8.90 20.69
N GLY A 386 28.16 -9.17 19.47
CA GLY A 386 29.53 -8.79 19.06
C GLY A 386 29.74 -7.28 19.04
N VAL A 387 28.80 -6.56 18.43
CA VAL A 387 28.83 -5.09 18.38
C VAL A 387 28.70 -4.49 19.78
N LEU A 388 27.75 -4.98 20.59
CA LEU A 388 27.50 -4.46 21.94
C LEU A 388 28.73 -4.57 22.84
N ARG A 389 29.49 -5.69 22.79
CA ARG A 389 30.78 -5.81 23.50
C ARG A 389 31.81 -4.74 23.07
N SER A 390 31.81 -4.37 21.81
CA SER A 390 32.70 -3.33 21.29
C SER A 390 32.27 -1.94 21.69
N VAL A 391 30.94 -1.70 21.67
CA VAL A 391 30.35 -0.41 22.07
C VAL A 391 30.63 -0.08 23.53
N LEU A 392 30.62 -1.07 24.43
CA LEU A 392 31.00 -0.87 25.86
C LEU A 392 32.42 -0.39 26.08
N ARG A 393 33.29 -0.41 25.05
CA ARG A 393 34.65 0.16 25.09
C ARG A 393 34.74 1.54 24.39
N GLN A 394 33.60 2.11 24.01
CA GLN A 394 33.48 3.40 23.33
C GLN A 394 32.98 4.52 24.27
N ASP A 395 33.11 4.31 25.59
CA ASP A 395 32.68 5.25 26.62
C ASP A 395 31.23 5.78 26.43
N PRO A 396 30.23 4.89 26.29
CA PRO A 396 28.86 5.30 26.09
C PRO A 396 28.17 5.65 27.42
N ASP A 397 27.38 6.72 27.45
CA ASP A 397 26.48 7.02 28.56
C ASP A 397 25.12 6.34 28.37
N VAL A 398 24.61 6.34 27.12
CA VAL A 398 23.32 5.77 26.76
C VAL A 398 23.46 4.78 25.61
N LEU A 399 22.93 3.60 25.80
CA LEU A 399 22.90 2.52 24.82
C LEU A 399 21.47 2.25 24.35
N LEU A 400 21.27 2.18 23.03
CA LEU A 400 20.05 1.56 22.48
C LEU A 400 20.43 0.20 21.90
N VAL A 401 19.83 -0.86 22.41
CA VAL A 401 19.84 -2.19 21.83
C VAL A 401 18.50 -2.41 21.15
N GLY A 402 18.46 -2.45 19.82
CA GLY A 402 17.22 -2.45 19.03
C GLY A 402 16.21 -3.46 19.53
N GLU A 403 16.66 -4.67 19.84
CA GLU A 403 15.85 -5.68 20.52
C GLU A 403 16.71 -6.74 21.23
N ILE A 404 16.15 -7.36 22.26
CA ILE A 404 16.73 -8.49 22.98
C ILE A 404 15.99 -9.76 22.57
N ARG A 405 16.65 -10.61 21.75
CA ARG A 405 16.10 -11.88 21.27
C ARG A 405 16.68 -13.11 21.95
N ASP A 406 17.93 -13.04 22.37
CA ASP A 406 18.73 -14.15 22.86
C ASP A 406 19.42 -13.84 24.19
N GLN A 407 19.89 -14.92 24.85
CA GLN A 407 20.51 -14.85 26.17
C GLN A 407 21.83 -14.07 26.17
N GLU A 408 22.61 -14.16 25.08
CA GLU A 408 23.90 -13.51 25.00
C GLU A 408 23.74 -11.99 24.99
N THR A 409 22.90 -11.47 24.08
CA THR A 409 22.55 -10.04 23.99
C THR A 409 21.95 -9.53 25.31
N ALA A 410 21.01 -10.30 25.89
CA ALA A 410 20.39 -9.97 27.16
C ALA A 410 21.43 -9.83 28.29
N THR A 411 22.34 -10.81 28.42
CA THR A 411 23.35 -10.82 29.45
C THR A 411 24.25 -9.59 29.38
N ILE A 412 24.71 -9.23 28.17
CA ILE A 412 25.58 -8.06 27.99
C ILE A 412 24.80 -6.76 28.26
N ALA A 413 23.54 -6.66 27.82
CA ALA A 413 22.72 -5.48 28.05
C ALA A 413 22.45 -5.25 29.56
N PHE A 414 22.13 -6.32 30.31
CA PHE A 414 21.93 -6.23 31.75
C PHE A 414 23.22 -5.93 32.48
N GLN A 415 24.37 -6.49 32.05
CA GLN A 415 25.67 -6.17 32.61
C GLN A 415 25.99 -4.70 32.42
N ALA A 416 25.80 -4.14 31.24
CA ALA A 416 25.97 -2.71 30.95
C ALA A 416 25.11 -1.85 31.89
N ALA A 417 23.83 -2.19 32.02
CA ALA A 417 22.89 -1.48 32.88
C ALA A 417 23.23 -1.51 34.37
N MET A 418 23.97 -2.52 34.82
CA MET A 418 24.44 -2.65 36.20
C MET A 418 25.80 -1.98 36.45
N THR A 419 26.49 -1.56 35.39
CA THR A 419 27.84 -1.00 35.45
C THR A 419 27.93 0.46 34.98
N GLY A 420 26.87 1.24 35.14
CA GLY A 420 26.88 2.69 34.92
C GLY A 420 26.30 3.18 33.61
N HIS A 421 25.59 2.35 32.86
CA HIS A 421 25.02 2.76 31.57
C HIS A 421 23.45 2.76 31.61
N LEU A 422 22.85 3.76 31.00
CA LEU A 422 21.41 3.71 30.69
C LEU A 422 21.21 2.91 29.41
N VAL A 423 20.50 1.79 29.51
CA VAL A 423 20.20 0.92 28.38
C VAL A 423 18.71 1.04 28.01
N LEU A 424 18.43 1.35 26.76
CA LEU A 424 17.10 1.34 26.18
C LEU A 424 17.00 0.12 25.25
N SER A 425 15.89 -0.64 25.33
CA SER A 425 15.73 -1.79 24.42
C SER A 425 14.27 -2.15 24.20
N THR A 426 14.03 -3.10 23.28
CA THR A 426 12.70 -3.63 23.01
C THR A 426 12.59 -5.12 23.33
N LEU A 427 11.36 -5.51 23.65
CA LEU A 427 10.91 -6.90 23.71
C LEU A 427 9.61 -7.05 22.93
N HIS A 428 9.20 -8.30 22.68
CA HIS A 428 7.91 -8.63 22.11
C HIS A 428 7.05 -9.31 23.19
N THR A 429 6.39 -8.51 24.04
CA THR A 429 5.38 -8.97 24.99
C THR A 429 4.10 -8.17 24.82
N ASN A 430 2.98 -8.72 25.28
CA ASN A 430 1.67 -8.12 25.10
C ASN A 430 1.36 -7.01 26.11
N ASP A 431 2.01 -7.05 27.27
CA ASP A 431 1.87 -6.12 28.37
C ASP A 431 3.21 -5.90 29.09
N ALA A 432 3.25 -4.94 30.02
CA ALA A 432 4.47 -4.56 30.70
C ALA A 432 4.95 -5.62 31.71
N ILE A 433 4.04 -6.26 32.41
CA ILE A 433 4.37 -7.33 33.39
C ILE A 433 4.96 -8.55 32.68
N GLY A 434 4.44 -8.89 31.48
CA GLY A 434 4.91 -10.01 30.68
C GLY A 434 6.37 -9.91 30.25
N ALA A 435 6.99 -8.73 30.34
CA ALA A 435 8.43 -8.57 30.08
C ALA A 435 9.30 -9.35 31.09
N ILE A 436 8.85 -9.44 32.33
CA ILE A 436 9.60 -10.12 33.42
C ILE A 436 9.76 -11.62 33.13
N PRO A 437 8.68 -12.42 32.98
CA PRO A 437 8.82 -13.83 32.63
C PRO A 437 9.49 -14.02 31.24
N ARG A 438 9.31 -13.09 30.31
CA ARG A 438 10.00 -13.16 29.01
C ARG A 438 11.51 -13.09 29.14
N LEU A 439 12.03 -12.19 29.98
CA LEU A 439 13.46 -12.11 30.27
C LEU A 439 13.98 -13.40 30.93
N SER A 440 13.23 -13.96 31.87
CA SER A 440 13.57 -15.25 32.49
C SER A 440 13.60 -16.39 31.46
N ASN A 441 12.65 -16.43 30.52
CA ASN A 441 12.61 -17.43 29.45
C ASN A 441 13.77 -17.29 28.45
N ILE A 442 14.31 -16.08 28.28
CA ILE A 442 15.51 -15.82 27.47
C ILE A 442 16.78 -16.30 28.22
N GLY A 443 16.69 -16.55 29.54
CA GLY A 443 17.78 -17.03 30.37
C GLY A 443 18.43 -15.95 31.24
N VAL A 444 17.76 -14.81 31.45
CA VAL A 444 18.22 -13.79 32.41
C VAL A 444 17.78 -14.19 33.81
N GLU A 445 18.73 -14.30 34.72
CA GLU A 445 18.49 -14.67 36.10
C GLU A 445 17.64 -13.60 36.83
N PRO A 446 16.64 -14.00 37.67
CA PRO A 446 15.75 -13.05 38.33
C PRO A 446 16.46 -11.93 39.12
N PHE A 447 17.60 -12.23 39.76
CA PHE A 447 18.36 -11.22 40.50
C PHE A 447 18.96 -10.14 39.57
N ARG A 448 19.34 -10.51 38.32
CA ARG A 448 19.85 -9.55 37.33
C ARG A 448 18.71 -8.68 36.80
N VAL A 449 17.55 -9.31 36.53
CA VAL A 449 16.34 -8.56 36.15
C VAL A 449 15.99 -7.54 37.24
N ALA A 450 15.95 -7.98 38.49
CA ALA A 450 15.63 -7.12 39.64
C ALA A 450 16.66 -5.98 39.84
N ALA A 451 17.96 -6.24 39.59
CA ALA A 451 19.02 -5.25 39.75
C ALA A 451 19.06 -4.23 38.59
N GLY A 452 18.92 -4.70 37.35
CA GLY A 452 19.10 -3.88 36.17
C GLY A 452 17.82 -3.21 35.62
N LEU A 453 16.65 -3.86 35.72
CA LEU A 453 15.40 -3.32 35.17
C LEU A 453 14.90 -2.14 36.01
N ILE A 454 14.62 -1.00 35.37
CA ILE A 454 14.09 0.19 36.05
C ILE A 454 12.65 0.51 35.65
N GLY A 455 12.22 0.10 34.44
CA GLY A 455 10.85 0.26 33.99
C GLY A 455 10.55 -0.50 32.72
N VAL A 456 9.27 -0.71 32.47
CA VAL A 456 8.76 -1.33 31.25
C VAL A 456 7.57 -0.53 30.73
N THR A 457 7.58 -0.18 29.47
CA THR A 457 6.47 0.46 28.78
C THR A 457 5.92 -0.50 27.73
N ALA A 458 4.71 -0.99 27.89
CA ALA A 458 4.04 -1.73 26.82
C ALA A 458 3.18 -0.76 25.99
N GLN A 459 3.08 -1.03 24.68
CA GLN A 459 2.56 -0.05 23.74
C GLN A 459 1.71 -0.69 22.65
N ARG A 460 0.56 -0.05 22.34
CA ARG A 460 -0.30 -0.37 21.20
C ARG A 460 -0.71 0.91 20.51
N LEU A 461 -1.00 0.87 19.21
CA LEU A 461 -1.49 2.03 18.48
C LEU A 461 -2.98 1.89 18.22
N VAL A 462 -3.73 2.95 18.53
CA VAL A 462 -5.13 3.15 18.14
C VAL A 462 -5.25 4.32 17.18
N ARG A 463 -6.34 4.38 16.43
CA ARG A 463 -6.59 5.49 15.50
C ARG A 463 -7.02 6.73 16.27
N ARG A 464 -6.52 7.88 15.85
CA ARG A 464 -6.88 9.18 16.43
C ARG A 464 -8.12 9.74 15.73
N ALA A 465 -9.11 10.20 16.50
CA ALA A 465 -10.28 10.89 15.95
C ALA A 465 -9.86 12.13 15.16
N CYS A 466 -10.45 12.32 13.98
CA CYS A 466 -10.07 13.41 13.08
C CYS A 466 -10.41 14.76 13.72
N PRO A 467 -9.44 15.67 13.92
CA PRO A 467 -9.68 16.96 14.56
C PRO A 467 -10.63 17.87 13.77
N HIS A 468 -10.76 17.67 12.46
CA HIS A 468 -11.57 18.49 11.57
C HIS A 468 -13.05 18.10 11.54
N CYS A 469 -13.39 16.85 11.84
CA CYS A 469 -14.78 16.39 11.78
C CYS A 469 -15.26 15.70 13.05
N ARG A 470 -14.46 15.71 14.13
CA ARG A 470 -14.91 15.22 15.43
C ARG A 470 -15.89 16.19 16.07
N TYR A 471 -16.84 15.67 16.81
CA TYR A 471 -17.86 16.43 17.54
C TYR A 471 -18.18 15.75 18.87
N GLU A 472 -18.67 16.54 19.81
CA GLU A 472 -19.17 16.03 21.10
C GLU A 472 -20.47 15.26 20.87
N ALA A 473 -20.47 13.99 21.22
CA ALA A 473 -21.64 13.14 21.16
C ALA A 473 -22.26 12.99 22.57
N PRO A 474 -23.55 12.62 22.67
CA PRO A 474 -24.18 12.39 23.97
C PRO A 474 -23.42 11.32 24.77
N VAL A 475 -23.12 11.61 26.04
CA VAL A 475 -22.40 10.67 26.93
C VAL A 475 -23.23 9.43 27.26
N GLU A 476 -24.54 9.48 27.04
CA GLU A 476 -25.48 8.37 27.17
C GLU A 476 -25.22 7.29 26.13
N GLU A 477 -24.62 7.62 25.01
CA GLU A 477 -24.23 6.67 23.97
C GLU A 477 -22.96 5.89 24.31
N LEU A 478 -22.18 6.36 25.30
CA LEU A 478 -21.06 5.57 25.84
C LEU A 478 -21.56 4.32 26.52
N HIS A 479 -20.81 3.24 26.39
CA HIS A 479 -21.06 2.05 27.19
C HIS A 479 -21.10 2.41 28.69
N PRO A 480 -22.11 1.98 29.46
CA PRO A 480 -22.29 2.40 30.85
C PRO A 480 -21.05 2.20 31.73
N MET A 481 -20.31 1.10 31.53
CA MET A 481 -19.07 0.82 32.28
C MET A 481 -17.97 1.86 31.95
N VAL A 482 -17.81 2.28 30.68
CA VAL A 482 -16.84 3.28 30.27
C VAL A 482 -17.18 4.62 30.91
N ARG A 483 -18.44 5.03 30.83
CA ARG A 483 -18.93 6.25 31.46
C ARG A 483 -18.71 6.27 32.98
N ALA A 484 -19.06 5.19 33.64
CA ALA A 484 -18.86 5.06 35.10
C ALA A 484 -17.36 5.09 35.47
N ALA A 485 -16.50 4.44 34.68
CA ALA A 485 -15.05 4.44 34.88
C ALA A 485 -14.45 5.84 34.70
N GLN A 486 -14.86 6.58 33.64
CA GLN A 486 -14.42 7.97 33.44
C GLN A 486 -14.85 8.89 34.58
N MET A 487 -16.12 8.78 35.03
CA MET A 487 -16.60 9.55 36.18
C MET A 487 -15.81 9.27 37.46
N ARG A 488 -15.46 8.00 37.68
CA ARG A 488 -14.67 7.60 38.87
C ARG A 488 -13.23 8.09 38.81
N LEU A 489 -12.57 7.99 37.62
CA LEU A 489 -11.15 8.29 37.48
C LEU A 489 -10.88 9.78 37.24
N PHE A 490 -11.75 10.48 36.50
CA PHE A 490 -11.49 11.84 36.04
C PHE A 490 -12.55 12.86 36.47
N GLY A 491 -13.59 12.42 37.22
CA GLY A 491 -14.68 13.29 37.67
C GLY A 491 -15.60 13.81 36.57
N LYS A 492 -15.36 13.44 35.30
CA LYS A 492 -16.14 13.83 34.12
C LYS A 492 -16.23 12.67 33.15
N ALA A 493 -17.30 12.60 32.36
CA ALA A 493 -17.40 11.70 31.23
C ALA A 493 -17.48 12.52 29.95
N ARG A 494 -16.82 12.09 28.90
CA ARG A 494 -16.80 12.72 27.59
C ARG A 494 -16.91 11.66 26.49
N HIS A 495 -17.66 11.99 25.46
CA HIS A 495 -17.82 11.14 24.29
C HIS A 495 -17.63 11.96 23.02
N VAL A 496 -16.70 11.52 22.17
CA VAL A 496 -16.41 12.15 20.88
C VAL A 496 -16.65 11.15 19.77
N LYS A 497 -17.31 11.60 18.70
CA LYS A 497 -17.49 10.87 17.45
C LYS A 497 -16.96 11.71 16.29
N ALA A 498 -16.76 11.10 15.14
CA ALA A 498 -16.34 11.79 13.93
C ALA A 498 -17.20 11.35 12.74
N THR A 499 -17.68 12.34 11.96
CA THR A 499 -18.56 12.10 10.80
C THR A 499 -17.82 11.63 9.57
N GLY A 500 -16.51 11.90 9.47
CA GLY A 500 -15.73 11.78 8.25
C GLY A 500 -15.76 13.06 7.41
N CYS A 501 -14.61 13.43 6.86
CA CYS A 501 -14.45 14.61 5.99
C CYS A 501 -13.36 14.34 4.95
N ALA A 502 -13.17 15.27 4.01
CA ALA A 502 -12.14 15.16 2.97
C ALA A 502 -10.72 14.98 3.55
N GLU A 503 -10.39 15.71 4.65
CA GLU A 503 -9.08 15.63 5.31
C GLU A 503 -8.74 14.23 5.87
N CYS A 504 -9.73 13.49 6.34
CA CYS A 504 -9.54 12.12 6.83
C CYS A 504 -9.92 11.05 5.79
N GLY A 505 -10.19 11.43 4.54
CA GLY A 505 -10.67 10.52 3.51
C GLY A 505 -11.97 9.80 3.94
N PHE A 506 -12.88 10.55 4.56
CA PHE A 506 -14.20 10.12 5.07
C PHE A 506 -14.15 8.98 6.10
N SER A 507 -12.99 8.70 6.68
CA SER A 507 -12.81 7.63 7.67
C SER A 507 -13.20 8.04 9.10
N GLY A 508 -13.29 9.33 9.40
CA GLY A 508 -13.44 9.85 10.75
C GLY A 508 -12.15 9.85 11.59
N TYR A 509 -11.04 9.31 11.05
CA TYR A 509 -9.78 9.16 11.79
C TYR A 509 -8.60 9.73 11.00
N THR A 510 -7.61 10.27 11.69
CA THR A 510 -6.37 10.79 11.09
C THR A 510 -5.19 10.54 12.02
N GLY A 511 -4.27 9.68 11.58
CA GLY A 511 -3.11 9.29 12.34
C GLY A 511 -3.43 8.31 13.47
N ARG A 512 -2.44 8.03 14.27
CA ARG A 512 -2.50 7.08 15.37
C ARG A 512 -1.92 7.69 16.63
N LEU A 513 -2.37 7.20 17.79
CA LEU A 513 -1.81 7.51 19.10
C LEU A 513 -1.48 6.21 19.84
N PRO A 514 -0.45 6.19 20.70
CA PRO A 514 -0.15 5.02 21.50
C PRO A 514 -1.10 4.92 22.67
N LEU A 515 -1.52 3.71 22.97
CA LEU A 515 -1.98 3.33 24.30
C LEU A 515 -0.79 2.78 25.06
N ILE A 516 -0.63 3.22 26.30
CA ILE A 516 0.54 2.96 27.13
C ILE A 516 0.12 2.16 28.38
N GLU A 517 0.80 1.05 28.60
CA GLU A 517 0.85 0.43 29.93
C GLU A 517 2.28 0.64 30.46
N PHE A 518 2.43 1.21 31.64
CA PHE A 518 3.72 1.58 32.19
C PHE A 518 3.90 0.95 33.58
N LEU A 519 4.97 0.15 33.72
CA LEU A 519 5.40 -0.45 34.97
C LEU A 519 6.70 0.19 35.44
N GLU A 520 6.69 0.80 36.60
CA GLU A 520 7.89 1.24 37.31
C GLU A 520 8.39 0.13 38.25
N ILE A 521 9.68 -0.14 38.24
CA ILE A 521 10.27 -1.14 39.13
C ILE A 521 10.60 -0.49 40.47
N THR A 522 9.59 -0.40 41.30
CA THR A 522 9.73 0.07 42.70
C THR A 522 10.48 -0.95 43.55
N PRO A 523 10.94 -0.58 44.77
CA PRO A 523 11.56 -1.53 45.69
C PRO A 523 10.69 -2.77 46.00
N GLU A 524 9.39 -2.61 46.11
CA GLU A 524 8.45 -3.70 46.33
C GLU A 524 8.40 -4.66 45.15
N VAL A 525 8.22 -4.11 43.92
CA VAL A 525 8.21 -4.89 42.68
C VAL A 525 9.54 -5.61 42.49
N ARG A 526 10.64 -4.93 42.78
CA ARG A 526 12.00 -5.49 42.73
C ARG A 526 12.17 -6.69 43.65
N GLY A 527 11.67 -6.58 44.91
CA GLY A 527 11.69 -7.67 45.87
C GLY A 527 10.91 -8.90 45.39
N MET A 528 9.78 -8.69 44.74
CA MET A 528 8.98 -9.78 44.16
C MET A 528 9.69 -10.46 42.99
N ILE A 529 10.34 -9.70 42.11
CA ILE A 529 11.15 -10.24 40.99
C ILE A 529 12.30 -11.10 41.57
N THR A 530 13.02 -10.57 42.55
CA THR A 530 14.15 -11.27 43.16
C THR A 530 13.72 -12.61 43.79
N THR A 531 12.53 -12.66 44.40
CA THR A 531 12.00 -13.87 45.02
C THR A 531 11.26 -14.79 44.04
N GLY A 532 11.25 -14.47 42.73
CA GLY A 532 10.64 -15.29 41.69
C GLY A 532 9.12 -15.42 41.82
N LYS A 533 8.44 -14.36 42.28
CA LYS A 533 6.99 -14.31 42.36
C LYS A 533 6.32 -14.40 40.99
N LEU A 534 5.10 -14.95 40.95
CA LEU A 534 4.33 -15.08 39.71
C LEU A 534 3.92 -13.69 39.15
N ALA A 535 3.77 -13.61 37.85
CA ALA A 535 3.39 -12.38 37.14
C ALA A 535 2.10 -11.75 37.72
N ASP A 536 1.10 -12.56 38.05
CA ASP A 536 -0.15 -12.07 38.61
C ASP A 536 -0.01 -11.47 40.02
N GLU A 537 0.87 -12.03 40.85
CA GLU A 537 1.19 -11.48 42.17
C GLU A 537 1.91 -10.13 42.02
N ILE A 538 2.84 -10.04 41.08
CA ILE A 538 3.55 -8.79 40.75
C ILE A 538 2.55 -7.74 40.24
N ARG A 539 1.63 -8.13 39.33
CA ARG A 539 0.59 -7.26 38.81
C ARG A 539 -0.32 -6.71 39.92
N ALA A 540 -0.80 -7.59 40.79
CA ALA A 540 -1.67 -7.19 41.91
C ALA A 540 -0.97 -6.20 42.86
N THR A 541 0.30 -6.42 43.15
CA THR A 541 1.11 -5.51 43.98
C THR A 541 1.37 -4.19 43.28
N ALA A 542 1.77 -4.22 42.02
CA ALA A 542 2.06 -3.01 41.22
C ALA A 542 0.80 -2.13 41.04
N LEU A 543 -0.38 -2.74 40.91
CA LEU A 543 -1.65 -2.00 40.89
C LEU A 543 -1.95 -1.34 42.25
N ARG A 544 -1.80 -2.08 43.31
CA ARG A 544 -2.07 -1.60 44.70
C ARG A 544 -1.14 -0.45 45.10
N THR A 545 0.14 -0.49 44.67
CA THR A 545 1.15 0.53 44.98
C THR A 545 1.18 1.69 43.99
N GLY A 546 0.38 1.65 42.91
CA GLY A 546 0.41 2.65 41.83
C GLY A 546 1.64 2.55 40.93
N ALA A 547 2.44 1.48 41.05
CA ALA A 547 3.61 1.24 40.19
C ALA A 547 3.22 0.86 38.76
N LEU A 548 2.00 0.35 38.54
CA LEU A 548 1.47 -0.02 37.24
C LEU A 548 0.36 0.94 36.78
N HIS A 549 0.57 1.63 35.69
CA HIS A 549 -0.45 2.29 34.89
C HIS A 549 -0.91 1.32 33.81
N THR A 550 -2.21 1.05 33.69
CA THR A 550 -2.74 0.02 32.78
C THR A 550 -3.21 0.59 31.45
N PHE A 551 -3.27 -0.25 30.41
CA PHE A 551 -3.89 0.09 29.14
C PHE A 551 -5.33 0.61 29.27
N ASP A 552 -6.12 0.04 30.19
CA ASP A 552 -7.50 0.45 30.41
C ASP A 552 -7.59 1.89 30.94
N ASN A 553 -6.73 2.26 31.89
CA ASN A 553 -6.68 3.62 32.43
C ASN A 553 -6.22 4.64 31.35
N ASP A 554 -5.25 4.26 30.55
CA ASP A 554 -4.73 5.08 29.45
C ASP A 554 -5.80 5.28 28.35
N ALA A 555 -6.48 4.20 27.95
CA ALA A 555 -7.56 4.26 26.99
C ALA A 555 -8.73 5.14 27.49
N LEU A 556 -9.14 5.00 28.74
CA LEU A 556 -10.18 5.83 29.35
C LEU A 556 -9.80 7.31 29.37
N TRP A 557 -8.51 7.61 29.61
CA TRP A 557 -8.00 8.98 29.56
C TRP A 557 -8.08 9.55 28.13
N HIS A 558 -7.62 8.83 27.12
CA HIS A 558 -7.69 9.27 25.72
C HIS A 558 -9.13 9.48 25.24
N ILE A 559 -10.07 8.61 25.65
CA ILE A 559 -11.50 8.82 25.35
C ILE A 559 -12.00 10.11 26.06
N ALA A 560 -11.62 10.33 27.33
CA ALA A 560 -12.00 11.51 28.08
C ALA A 560 -11.39 12.82 27.51
N GLU A 561 -10.21 12.75 26.90
CA GLU A 561 -9.61 13.88 26.17
C GLU A 561 -10.19 14.04 24.75
N GLY A 562 -10.99 13.09 24.27
CA GLY A 562 -11.60 13.11 22.94
C GLY A 562 -10.60 12.82 21.82
N ASP A 563 -9.56 12.08 22.10
CA ASP A 563 -8.52 11.72 21.13
C ASP A 563 -8.93 10.54 20.24
N THR A 564 -9.76 9.65 20.77
CA THR A 564 -10.22 8.44 20.05
C THR A 564 -11.63 8.03 20.47
#